data_eb3d774730d2a85871449da609800469
#
_entry.id   eb3d774730d2a85871449da609800469
#
_cell.length_a   1.000
_cell.length_b   1.000
_cell.length_c   1.000
_cell.angle_alpha   90.00
_cell.angle_beta   90.00
_cell.angle_gamma   90.00
#
_symmetry.space_group_name_H-M   'P 1'
#
loop_
_entity.id
_entity.type
_entity.pdbx_description
1 polymer ?
#
loop_
_entity_poly.entity_id
_entity_poly.type
_entity_poly.pdbx_seq_one_letter_code
_entity_poly.pdbx_strand_id
1 'polypeptide(L)'
;YVLTGGELPAAIIADAVVRLVPGVISDDQSALSDCFQDDMLSAPIYTRPRDYKGWQVPEILLSGNEAKIRQWEFDQAMERTRRLRPDLLK
;
A
#
# COMPACT_ATOMS: atom_id res chain seq x y z
N TYR A 1 8.45 17.36 -17.89
CA TYR A 1 9.02 16.35 -17.03
C TYR A 1 9.85 15.38 -17.84
N VAL A 2 11.12 15.70 -17.97
CA VAL A 2 12.07 14.94 -18.77
C VAL A 2 13.19 14.42 -17.87
N LEU A 3 13.46 13.12 -17.97
CA LEU A 3 14.55 12.48 -17.25
C LEU A 3 15.83 12.53 -18.06
N THR A 4 16.99 12.48 -17.38
CA THR A 4 18.28 12.53 -18.04
C THR A 4 18.58 11.32 -18.90
N GLY A 5 17.89 10.20 -18.65
CA GLY A 5 18.05 8.96 -19.41
C GLY A 5 16.86 8.05 -19.22
N GLY A 6 16.84 6.95 -19.94
CA GLY A 6 15.75 5.99 -19.91
C GLY A 6 15.92 4.80 -18.97
N GLU A 7 17.05 4.71 -18.28
CA GLU A 7 17.37 3.53 -17.45
C GLU A 7 16.47 3.42 -16.21
N LEU A 8 16.15 4.53 -15.55
CA LEU A 8 15.29 4.50 -14.37
C LEU A 8 13.83 4.17 -14.73
N PRO A 9 13.21 4.83 -15.72
CA PRO A 9 11.86 4.45 -16.11
C PRO A 9 11.79 3.03 -16.68
N ALA A 10 12.83 2.56 -17.37
CA ALA A 10 12.88 1.19 -17.85
C ALA A 10 12.88 0.20 -16.67
N ALA A 11 13.64 0.48 -15.61
CA ALA A 11 13.67 -0.35 -14.42
C ALA A 11 12.32 -0.35 -13.70
N ILE A 12 11.65 0.80 -13.62
CA ILE A 12 10.32 0.91 -13.01
C ILE A 12 9.29 0.07 -13.78
N ILE A 13 9.29 0.17 -15.10
CA ILE A 13 8.36 -0.59 -15.93
C ILE A 13 8.65 -2.08 -15.82
N ALA A 14 9.92 -2.47 -15.86
CA ALA A 14 10.32 -3.87 -15.73
C ALA A 14 9.87 -4.45 -14.39
N ASP A 15 10.07 -3.71 -13.30
CA ASP A 15 9.64 -4.15 -11.97
C ASP A 15 8.12 -4.36 -11.92
N ALA A 16 7.37 -3.39 -12.43
CA ALA A 16 5.91 -3.46 -12.43
C ALA A 16 5.35 -4.63 -13.25
N VAL A 17 5.96 -4.91 -14.40
CA VAL A 17 5.51 -5.98 -15.30
C VAL A 17 5.94 -7.35 -14.79
N VAL A 18 7.19 -7.49 -14.36
CA VAL A 18 7.75 -8.77 -13.92
C VAL A 18 6.99 -9.35 -12.73
N ARG A 19 6.54 -8.52 -11.81
CA ARG A 19 5.79 -8.99 -10.65
C ARG A 19 4.43 -9.62 -11.01
N LEU A 20 3.94 -9.41 -12.22
CA LEU A 20 2.71 -10.03 -12.71
C LEU A 20 2.95 -11.44 -13.25
N VAL A 21 4.21 -11.83 -13.44
CA VAL A 21 4.55 -13.17 -13.91
C VAL A 21 4.35 -14.18 -12.78
N PRO A 22 3.62 -15.28 -13.02
CA PRO A 22 3.39 -16.29 -11.98
C PRO A 22 4.70 -16.82 -11.39
N GLY A 23 4.75 -16.90 -10.05
CA GLY A 23 5.89 -17.45 -9.33
C GLY A 23 7.06 -16.51 -9.11
N VAL A 24 7.02 -15.30 -9.65
CA VAL A 24 8.10 -14.32 -9.46
C VAL A 24 8.09 -13.77 -8.03
N ILE A 25 6.91 -13.49 -7.49
CA ILE A 25 6.76 -13.07 -6.10
C ILE A 25 6.46 -14.31 -5.27
N SER A 26 7.27 -14.56 -4.23
CA SER A 26 7.13 -15.73 -3.39
C SER A 26 5.89 -15.72 -2.51
N ASP A 27 5.33 -14.54 -2.27
CA ASP A 27 4.12 -14.37 -1.48
C ASP A 27 3.05 -13.66 -2.31
N ASP A 28 2.04 -14.42 -2.77
CA ASP A 28 0.94 -13.88 -3.56
C ASP A 28 0.13 -12.83 -2.79
N GLN A 29 0.12 -12.93 -1.45
CA GLN A 29 -0.58 -11.96 -0.61
C GLN A 29 0.03 -10.57 -0.69
N SER A 30 1.33 -10.48 -0.93
CA SER A 30 2.01 -9.19 -1.14
C SER A 30 1.43 -8.46 -2.34
N ALA A 31 1.19 -9.18 -3.43
CA ALA A 31 0.60 -8.58 -4.63
C ALA A 31 -0.87 -8.23 -4.42
N LEU A 32 -1.60 -9.07 -3.68
CA LEU A 32 -3.02 -8.86 -3.42
C LEU A 32 -3.30 -7.69 -2.48
N SER A 33 -2.32 -7.31 -1.66
CA SER A 33 -2.47 -6.17 -0.74
C SER A 33 -2.09 -4.83 -1.36
N ASP A 34 -1.68 -4.83 -2.63
CA ASP A 34 -1.33 -3.59 -3.32
C ASP A 34 -2.54 -2.69 -3.54
N CYS A 35 -2.24 -1.41 -3.69
CA CYS A 35 -3.24 -0.40 -4.02
C CYS A 35 -4.00 -0.78 -5.28
N PHE A 36 -5.31 -0.59 -5.26
CA PHE A 36 -6.24 -0.85 -6.38
C PHE A 36 -6.58 -2.31 -6.64
N GLN A 37 -6.08 -3.26 -5.86
CA GLN A 37 -6.43 -4.68 -6.07
C GLN A 37 -7.92 -4.95 -5.81
N ASP A 38 -8.49 -4.30 -4.79
CA ASP A 38 -9.90 -4.47 -4.42
C ASP A 38 -10.72 -3.19 -4.69
N ASP A 39 -10.33 -2.43 -5.71
CA ASP A 39 -10.95 -1.15 -6.06
C ASP A 39 -10.96 -0.17 -4.89
N MET A 40 -9.93 -0.24 -4.06
CA MET A 40 -9.73 0.66 -2.94
C MET A 40 -8.28 1.09 -2.84
N LEU A 41 -8.05 2.26 -2.27
CA LEU A 41 -6.70 2.70 -1.97
C LEU A 41 -6.19 1.93 -0.75
N SER A 42 -4.88 1.72 -0.71
CA SER A 42 -4.25 1.04 0.42
C SER A 42 -4.39 1.84 1.71
N ALA A 43 -4.42 1.13 2.83
CA ALA A 43 -4.37 1.76 4.14
C ALA A 43 -3.02 2.48 4.31
N PRO A 44 -2.97 3.51 5.19
CA PRO A 44 -1.71 4.18 5.48
C PRO A 44 -0.66 3.21 6.03
N ILE A 45 0.57 3.39 5.57
CA ILE A 45 1.72 2.58 6.01
C ILE A 45 2.63 3.48 6.83
N TYR A 46 3.10 2.96 7.97
CA TYR A 46 3.94 3.71 8.89
C TYR A 46 5.34 3.10 8.97
N THR A 47 6.33 3.97 9.14
CA THR A 47 7.72 3.57 9.27
C THR A 47 8.22 3.82 10.70
N ARG A 48 9.41 3.31 11.02
CA ARG A 48 10.09 3.66 12.27
C ARG A 48 10.64 5.08 12.16
N PRO A 49 10.83 5.77 13.29
CA PRO A 49 10.53 5.36 14.67
C PRO A 49 9.04 5.48 15.01
N ARG A 50 8.66 4.88 16.14
CA ARG A 50 7.29 4.89 16.67
C ARG A 50 6.73 6.30 16.87
N ASP A 51 7.59 7.22 17.29
CA ASP A 51 7.26 8.63 17.44
C ASP A 51 8.36 9.44 16.76
N TYR A 52 8.01 10.17 15.72
CA TYR A 52 8.95 11.01 14.99
C TYR A 52 8.42 12.44 14.96
N LYS A 53 9.09 13.33 15.68
CA LYS A 53 8.72 14.77 15.74
C LYS A 53 7.25 15.01 16.08
N GLY A 54 6.69 14.21 16.98
CA GLY A 54 5.29 14.31 17.37
C GLY A 54 4.31 13.51 16.52
N TRP A 55 4.74 12.99 15.40
CA TRP A 55 3.94 12.08 14.58
C TRP A 55 4.08 10.67 15.11
N GLN A 56 2.97 10.10 15.55
CA GLN A 56 2.97 8.79 16.20
C GLN A 56 2.31 7.72 15.33
N VAL A 57 2.83 6.49 15.43
CA VAL A 57 2.19 5.33 14.84
C VAL A 57 0.95 4.99 15.68
N PRO A 58 -0.22 4.73 15.05
CA PRO A 58 -1.40 4.33 15.79
C PRO A 58 -1.14 3.13 16.70
N GLU A 59 -1.61 3.19 17.95
CA GLU A 59 -1.38 2.13 18.93
C GLU A 59 -1.92 0.77 18.48
N ILE A 60 -3.00 0.76 17.74
CA ILE A 60 -3.61 -0.48 17.26
C ILE A 60 -2.62 -1.31 16.43
N LEU A 61 -1.74 -0.65 15.67
CA LEU A 61 -0.72 -1.33 14.86
C LEU A 61 0.39 -1.94 15.73
N LEU A 62 0.51 -1.48 16.97
CA LEU A 62 1.52 -1.94 17.90
C LEU A 62 0.96 -2.98 18.87
N SER A 63 -0.35 -3.24 18.82
CA SER A 63 -1.04 -4.10 19.79
C SER A 63 -0.78 -5.60 19.60
N GLY A 64 -0.34 -5.99 18.39
CA GLY A 64 -0.13 -7.40 18.05
C GLY A 64 -1.41 -8.18 17.77
N ASN A 65 -2.57 -7.57 17.81
CA ASN A 65 -3.85 -8.22 17.52
C ASN A 65 -4.16 -8.10 16.03
N GLU A 66 -3.84 -9.15 15.27
CA GLU A 66 -3.98 -9.15 13.82
C GLU A 66 -5.40 -8.91 13.33
N ALA A 67 -6.40 -9.44 14.03
CA ALA A 67 -7.79 -9.25 13.64
C ALA A 67 -8.20 -7.78 13.71
N LYS A 68 -7.81 -7.11 14.79
CA LYS A 68 -8.09 -5.68 14.96
C LYS A 68 -7.30 -4.82 13.97
N ILE A 69 -6.05 -5.22 13.68
CA ILE A 69 -5.21 -4.52 12.71
C ILE A 69 -5.83 -4.59 11.34
N ARG A 70 -6.30 -5.78 10.92
CA ARG A 70 -6.97 -5.95 9.61
C ARG A 70 -8.22 -5.12 9.50
N GLN A 71 -9.04 -5.08 10.56
CA GLN A 71 -10.24 -4.27 10.59
C GLN A 71 -9.91 -2.80 10.49
N TRP A 72 -8.89 -2.35 11.22
CA TRP A 72 -8.42 -0.97 11.15
C TRP A 72 -7.93 -0.62 9.75
N GLU A 73 -7.15 -1.51 9.13
CA GLU A 73 -6.65 -1.30 7.77
C GLU A 73 -7.78 -1.18 6.76
N PHE A 74 -8.80 -2.03 6.87
CA PHE A 74 -9.96 -1.98 6.00
C PHE A 74 -10.70 -0.66 6.16
N ASP A 75 -10.94 -0.24 7.40
CA ASP A 75 -11.63 1.01 7.69
C ASP A 75 -10.86 2.22 7.15
N GLN A 76 -9.54 2.24 7.33
CA GLN A 76 -8.69 3.31 6.81
C GLN A 76 -8.66 3.33 5.29
N ALA A 77 -8.58 2.16 4.67
CA ALA A 77 -8.61 2.05 3.21
C ALA A 77 -9.93 2.57 2.66
N MET A 78 -11.05 2.19 3.27
CA MET A 78 -12.38 2.62 2.86
C MET A 78 -12.53 4.14 2.98
N GLU A 79 -12.14 4.71 4.12
CA GLU A 79 -12.22 6.14 4.35
C GLU A 79 -11.33 6.91 3.37
N ARG A 80 -10.12 6.45 3.19
CA ARG A 80 -9.16 7.09 2.27
C ARG A 80 -9.66 7.06 0.83
N THR A 81 -10.23 5.94 0.40
CA THR A 81 -10.81 5.80 -0.93
C THR A 81 -11.99 6.75 -1.11
N ARG A 82 -12.87 6.81 -0.11
CA ARG A 82 -14.04 7.70 -0.15
C ARG A 82 -13.62 9.17 -0.28
N ARG A 83 -12.55 9.55 0.40
CA ARG A 83 -12.05 10.93 0.38
C ARG A 83 -11.33 11.29 -0.91
N LEU A 84 -10.46 10.40 -1.40
CA LEU A 84 -9.55 10.67 -2.51
C LEU A 84 -10.03 10.12 -3.85
N ARG A 85 -10.66 8.97 -3.84
CA ARG A 85 -11.13 8.31 -5.06
C ARG A 85 -12.53 7.71 -4.88
N PRO A 86 -13.56 8.54 -4.69
CA PRO A 86 -14.92 8.05 -4.48
C PRO A 86 -15.47 7.29 -5.68
N ASP A 87 -14.90 7.51 -6.87
CA ASP A 87 -15.29 6.80 -8.09
C ASP A 87 -15.06 5.29 -8.00
N LEU A 88 -14.10 4.84 -7.18
CA LEU A 88 -13.80 3.42 -7.02
C LEU A 88 -14.84 2.69 -6.15
N LEU A 89 -15.64 3.42 -5.38
CA LEU A 89 -16.64 2.85 -4.48
C LEU A 89 -18.04 2.72 -5.08
N LYS A 90 -18.17 2.93 -6.34
CA LYS A 90 -19.45 2.80 -7.03
C LYS A 90 -19.87 1.35 -7.23
#